data_be95259024769f1c3348fc7f6e8bfe5c
#
_entry.id   be95259024769f1c3348fc7f6e8bfe5c
#
_cell.length_a   1.000
_cell.length_b   1.000
_cell.length_c   1.000
_cell.angle_alpha   90.00
_cell.angle_beta   90.00
_cell.angle_gamma   90.00
#
_symmetry.space_group_name_H-M   'P 1'
#
loop_
_entity.id
_entity.type
_entity.pdbx_description
1 polymer ?
#
loop_
_entity_poly.entity_id
_entity_poly.type
_entity_poly.pdbx_seq_one_letter_code
_entity_poly.pdbx_strand_id
1 'polypeptide(L)' 'MLHFSSSKDERLLAFYENVRRQVELDNRSGGRYRLAGDGVKQYAERLREEMDRRQLRFTPIDWPG' A
#
# COMPACT_ATOMS: atom_id res chain seq x y z
N MET A 1 -0.56 10.14 -14.24
CA MET A 1 -0.19 10.44 -12.85
C MET A 1 -1.38 10.18 -11.94
N LEU A 2 -1.15 9.48 -10.86
CA LEU A 2 -2.21 9.13 -9.93
C LEU A 2 -2.43 10.26 -8.92
N HIS A 3 -3.63 10.79 -8.92
CA HIS A 3 -4.04 11.80 -7.94
C HIS A 3 -5.01 11.16 -6.96
N PHE A 4 -4.59 11.04 -5.72
CA PHE A 4 -5.43 10.43 -4.70
C PHE A 4 -6.34 11.43 -3.98
N SER A 5 -6.07 12.72 -4.15
CA SER A 5 -6.82 13.75 -3.42
C SER A 5 -8.30 13.78 -3.76
N SER A 6 -8.69 13.32 -4.94
CA SER A 6 -10.10 13.25 -5.35
C SER A 6 -10.71 11.86 -5.14
N SER A 7 -9.94 10.89 -4.65
CA SER A 7 -10.45 9.54 -4.43
C SER A 7 -11.24 9.47 -3.14
N LYS A 8 -12.24 8.58 -3.13
CA LYS A 8 -13.01 8.33 -1.91
C LYS A 8 -12.15 7.56 -0.91
N ASP A 9 -12.43 7.77 0.37
CA ASP A 9 -11.68 7.15 1.45
C ASP A 9 -11.65 5.64 1.34
N GLU A 10 -12.80 5.02 1.06
CA GLU A 10 -12.89 3.57 0.96
C GLU A 10 -12.08 3.02 -0.21
N ARG A 11 -11.93 3.80 -1.28
CA ARG A 11 -11.11 3.39 -2.42
C ARG A 11 -9.63 3.41 -2.06
N LEU A 12 -9.20 4.42 -1.33
CA LEU A 12 -7.82 4.50 -0.84
C LEU A 12 -7.51 3.32 0.07
N LEU A 13 -8.42 3.03 1.00
CA LEU A 13 -8.26 1.91 1.92
C LEU A 13 -8.20 0.59 1.15
N ALA A 14 -9.04 0.42 0.13
CA ALA A 14 -9.04 -0.79 -0.67
C ALA A 14 -7.73 -0.97 -1.44
N PHE A 15 -7.22 0.09 -2.05
CA PHE A 15 -5.96 0.04 -2.77
C PHE A 15 -4.81 -0.33 -1.85
N TYR A 16 -4.74 0.32 -0.68
CA TYR A 16 -3.68 0.05 0.27
C TYR A 16 -3.75 -1.38 0.78
N GLU A 17 -4.96 -1.86 1.08
CA GLU A 17 -5.17 -3.23 1.55
C GLU A 17 -4.76 -4.25 0.49
N ASN A 18 -5.04 -3.99 -0.78
CA ASN A 18 -4.60 -4.86 -1.86
C ASN A 18 -3.07 -4.97 -1.90
N VAL A 19 -2.38 -3.85 -1.79
CA VAL A 19 -0.92 -3.85 -1.76
C VAL A 19 -0.42 -4.61 -0.55
N ARG A 20 -1.03 -4.39 0.61
CA ARG A 20 -0.65 -5.07 1.85
C ARG A 20 -0.76 -6.59 1.70
N ARG A 21 -1.85 -7.06 1.12
CA ARG A 21 -2.06 -8.50 0.91
C ARG A 21 -1.02 -9.09 -0.04
N GLN A 22 -0.70 -8.36 -1.11
CA GLN A 22 0.30 -8.83 -2.06
C GLN A 22 1.67 -8.91 -1.40
N VAL A 23 2.03 -7.96 -0.57
CA VAL A 23 3.28 -7.98 0.17
C VAL A 23 3.32 -9.16 1.14
N GLU A 24 2.21 -9.44 1.83
CA GLU A 24 2.12 -10.58 2.74
C GLU A 24 2.33 -11.91 1.99
N LEU A 25 1.67 -12.06 0.85
CA LEU A 25 1.81 -13.27 0.03
C LEU A 25 3.25 -13.43 -0.45
N ASP A 26 3.87 -12.35 -0.85
CA ASP A 26 5.26 -12.37 -1.29
C ASP A 26 6.18 -12.80 -0.13
N ASN A 27 5.95 -12.27 1.06
CA ASN A 27 6.72 -12.64 2.24
C ASN A 27 6.57 -14.12 2.57
N ARG A 28 5.35 -14.65 2.48
CA ARG A 28 5.09 -16.07 2.72
C ARG A 28 5.76 -16.97 1.70
N SER A 29 5.89 -16.49 0.48
CA SER A 29 6.54 -17.22 -0.60
C SER A 29 8.06 -17.14 -0.54
N GLY A 30 8.61 -16.47 0.45
CA GLY A 30 10.04 -16.29 0.57
C GLY A 30 10.60 -15.23 -0.37
N GLY A 31 9.77 -14.30 -0.81
CA GLY A 31 10.20 -13.21 -1.66
C GLY A 31 10.38 -13.58 -3.12
N ARG A 32 9.76 -14.68 -3.56
CA ARG A 32 9.93 -15.17 -4.94
C ARG A 32 9.46 -14.18 -5.99
N TYR A 33 8.40 -13.43 -5.70
CA TYR A 33 7.76 -12.59 -6.70
C TYR A 33 8.18 -11.14 -6.64
N ARG A 34 8.85 -10.76 -5.60
CA ARG A 34 9.39 -9.40 -5.41
C ARG A 34 8.46 -8.30 -5.90
N LEU A 35 7.24 -8.32 -5.39
CA LEU A 35 6.31 -7.24 -5.65
C LEU A 35 6.82 -5.92 -5.07
N ALA A 36 7.73 -6.02 -4.13
CA ALA A 36 8.29 -4.86 -3.47
C ALA A 36 9.44 -4.27 -4.27
N GLY A 37 9.19 -3.90 -5.52
CA GLY A 37 10.08 -2.98 -6.18
C GLY A 37 9.90 -1.60 -5.57
N ASP A 38 10.88 -0.73 -5.76
CA ASP A 38 10.82 0.63 -5.24
C ASP A 38 9.53 1.34 -5.67
N GLY A 39 9.03 1.05 -6.86
CA GLY A 39 7.81 1.65 -7.35
C GLY A 39 6.58 1.32 -6.52
N VAL A 40 6.45 0.06 -6.11
CA VAL A 40 5.32 -0.38 -5.28
C VAL A 40 5.38 0.27 -3.92
N LYS A 41 6.58 0.32 -3.34
CA LYS A 41 6.76 0.94 -2.03
C LYS A 41 6.42 2.42 -2.08
N GLN A 42 6.88 3.14 -3.10
CA GLN A 42 6.58 4.55 -3.27
C GLN A 42 5.08 4.79 -3.45
N TYR A 43 4.42 3.94 -4.22
CA TYR A 43 2.98 4.02 -4.43
C TYR A 43 2.24 3.86 -3.09
N ALA A 44 2.61 2.85 -2.32
CA ALA A 44 2.00 2.59 -1.03
C ALA A 44 2.25 3.74 -0.04
N GLU A 45 3.46 4.30 -0.06
CA GLU A 45 3.79 5.43 0.81
C GLU A 45 2.94 6.66 0.48
N ARG A 46 2.70 6.92 -0.79
CA ARG A 46 1.83 8.03 -1.20
C ARG A 46 0.40 7.80 -0.75
N LEU A 47 -0.10 6.56 -0.88
CA LEU A 47 -1.42 6.21 -0.38
C LEU A 47 -1.50 6.44 1.13
N ARG A 48 -0.47 6.00 1.85
CA ARG A 48 -0.41 6.15 3.30
C ARG A 48 -0.43 7.62 3.71
N GLU A 49 0.35 8.44 3.02
CA GLU A 49 0.38 9.88 3.31
C GLU A 49 -1.00 10.51 3.15
N GLU A 50 -1.71 10.16 2.09
CA GLU A 50 -3.03 10.70 1.86
C GLU A 50 -4.02 10.21 2.92
N MET A 51 -3.93 8.93 3.29
CA MET A 51 -4.79 8.36 4.33
C MET A 51 -4.51 8.99 5.69
N ASP A 52 -3.24 9.23 6.00
CA ASP A 52 -2.85 9.92 7.23
C ASP A 52 -3.43 11.35 7.27
N ARG A 53 -3.36 12.05 6.15
CA ARG A 53 -3.90 13.39 6.04
C ARG A 53 -5.39 13.41 6.33
N ARG A 54 -6.10 12.37 5.89
CA ARG A 54 -7.53 12.23 6.09
C ARG A 54 -7.89 11.58 7.42
N GLN A 55 -6.88 11.18 8.20
CA GLN A 55 -7.03 10.53 9.50
C GLN A 55 -7.80 9.21 9.39
N LEU A 56 -7.54 8.47 8.32
CA LEU A 56 -8.15 7.16 8.10
C LEU A 56 -7.37 6.12 8.89
N ARG A 57 -8.10 5.11 9.38
CA ARG A 57 -7.47 3.98 10.07
C ARG A 57 -7.18 2.88 9.07
N PHE A 58 -5.95 2.38 9.10
CA PHE A 58 -5.53 1.29 8.24
C PHE A 58 -4.46 0.46 8.94
N THR A 59 -4.27 -0.76 8.44
CA THR A 59 -3.20 -1.62 8.93
C THR A 59 -1.93 -1.34 8.12
N PRO A 60 -0.84 -0.90 8.77
CA PRO A 60 0.39 -0.63 8.03
C PRO A 60 0.94 -1.88 7.35
N ILE A 61 1.60 -1.67 6.21
CA ILE A 61 2.28 -2.75 5.51
C ILE A 61 3.57 -3.08 6.22
N ASP A 62 3.82 -4.37 6.41
CA ASP A 62 5.06 -4.87 6.99
C ASP A 62 6.03 -5.17 5.83
N TRP A 63 6.88 -4.20 5.52
CA TRP A 63 7.81 -4.34 4.41
C TRP A 63 8.94 -5.30 4.77
N PRO A 64 9.29 -6.21 3.85
CA PRO A 64 10.42 -7.10 4.08
C PRO A 64 11.74 -6.34 4.05
N GLY A 65 12.67 -6.78 4.84
CA GLY A 65 14.02 -6.23 4.84
C GLY A 65 14.33 -5.29 5.96
#